data_017f961a373b06fe2345fa5f6e922054
#
_entry.id   017f961a373b06fe2345fa5f6e922054
#
_cell.length_a   1.000
_cell.length_b   1.000
_cell.length_c   1.000
_cell.angle_alpha   90.00
_cell.angle_beta   90.00
_cell.angle_gamma   90.00
#
_symmetry.space_group_name_H-M   'P 1'
#
loop_
_entity.id
_entity.type
_entity.pdbx_description
1 polymer ?
#
loop_
_entity_poly.entity_id
_entity_poly.type
_entity_poly.pdbx_seq_one_letter_code
_entity_poly.pdbx_strand_id
1 'polypeptide(L)'
;MKNFLFFPLMILLTHAGFPQTTQPGGPGQDNGPEIGIIERLDEYIPREVVIIDVDGNPVDFYSLLDKPTVLALVYYRCPGICSPFTQGIADVISRTDMVIGQDFQVITVSFDPREGPELARTNRNNYHHQIKKEFDPDGWQFFVADSENIGKLTEAVGFRYKQTGFDYLHTTAMIFISDQGKITRYLHGTYFLTIDLKMAVIETAQGKSGPSFSRVLAFCYSYDPAGQQYVLNVTKIGGMLILFFAATILLVLIITRPRKQTSS
;
A
#
# COMPACT_ATOMS: atom_id res chain seq x y z
N MET A 1 29.24 55.68 22.73
CA MET A 1 29.68 55.81 21.32
C MET A 1 30.26 54.47 20.89
N LYS A 2 29.49 53.68 20.17
CA LYS A 2 29.96 52.56 19.30
C LYS A 2 28.82 52.24 18.35
N ASN A 3 28.96 52.78 17.13
CA ASN A 3 28.11 52.55 16.00
C ASN A 3 28.31 51.11 15.52
N PHE A 4 27.25 50.30 15.52
CA PHE A 4 27.21 49.05 14.80
C PHE A 4 26.48 49.31 13.47
N LEU A 5 27.25 49.32 12.38
CA LEU A 5 26.78 49.40 11.01
C LEU A 5 26.00 48.11 10.70
N PHE A 6 24.71 48.21 10.50
CA PHE A 6 23.89 47.17 9.87
C PHE A 6 24.09 47.24 8.34
N PHE A 7 24.75 46.24 7.79
CA PHE A 7 24.84 46.03 6.34
C PHE A 7 23.63 45.22 5.93
N PRO A 8 22.70 45.73 5.13
CA PRO A 8 21.64 44.91 4.58
C PRO A 8 22.20 44.08 3.43
N LEU A 9 22.37 42.78 3.61
CA LEU A 9 22.65 41.82 2.55
C LEU A 9 21.41 41.66 1.67
N MET A 10 21.37 42.44 0.58
CA MET A 10 20.34 42.36 -0.45
C MET A 10 20.60 41.12 -1.32
N ILE A 11 19.94 39.99 -0.99
CA ILE A 11 19.98 38.81 -1.82
C ILE A 11 19.06 39.03 -3.03
N LEU A 12 19.67 39.30 -4.19
CA LEU A 12 18.99 39.29 -5.49
C LEU A 12 18.60 37.83 -5.79
N LEU A 13 17.35 37.50 -5.56
CA LEU A 13 16.74 36.27 -6.08
C LEU A 13 16.47 36.47 -7.58
N THR A 14 17.41 36.00 -8.41
CA THR A 14 17.16 35.82 -9.84
C THR A 14 16.11 34.71 -10.02
N HIS A 15 14.91 35.07 -10.40
CA HIS A 15 13.88 34.16 -10.83
C HIS A 15 14.28 33.52 -12.15
N ALA A 16 14.95 32.38 -12.11
CA ALA A 16 15.02 31.48 -13.24
C ALA A 16 13.63 30.83 -13.40
N GLY A 17 12.82 31.41 -14.31
CA GLY A 17 11.52 30.84 -14.66
C GLY A 17 11.72 29.48 -15.35
N PHE A 18 11.46 28.39 -14.65
CA PHE A 18 11.23 27.09 -15.27
C PHE A 18 9.86 27.13 -15.93
N PRO A 19 9.73 26.76 -17.21
CA PRO A 19 8.43 26.65 -17.84
C PRO A 19 7.66 25.49 -17.15
N GLN A 20 6.63 25.83 -16.38
CA GLN A 20 5.63 24.87 -15.95
C GLN A 20 4.78 24.53 -17.18
N THR A 21 4.96 23.35 -17.73
CA THR A 21 4.00 22.77 -18.65
C THR A 21 2.77 22.36 -17.85
N THR A 22 1.84 23.29 -17.68
CA THR A 22 0.48 22.98 -17.23
C THR A 22 -0.24 22.28 -18.38
N GLN A 23 -0.40 20.97 -18.32
CA GLN A 23 -1.40 20.27 -19.11
C GLN A 23 -2.79 20.65 -18.55
N PRO A 24 -3.73 21.10 -19.39
CA PRO A 24 -5.08 21.35 -18.95
C PRO A 24 -5.79 20.02 -18.71
N GLY A 25 -6.06 19.68 -17.45
CA GLY A 25 -6.91 18.56 -17.07
C GLY A 25 -8.36 18.86 -17.48
N GLY A 26 -8.94 18.00 -18.31
CA GLY A 26 -10.37 18.04 -18.63
C GLY A 26 -11.22 17.66 -17.39
N PRO A 27 -12.49 18.09 -17.30
CA PRO A 27 -13.37 17.78 -16.18
C PRO A 27 -13.69 16.28 -16.15
N GLY A 28 -13.30 15.59 -15.06
CA GLY A 28 -13.65 14.20 -14.81
C GLY A 28 -12.48 13.20 -14.77
N GLN A 29 -11.22 13.66 -14.79
CA GLN A 29 -10.09 12.76 -14.59
C GLN A 29 -9.86 12.54 -13.10
N ASP A 30 -10.05 11.29 -12.68
CA ASP A 30 -9.56 10.76 -11.43
C ASP A 30 -8.03 10.94 -11.38
N ASN A 31 -7.55 11.91 -10.60
CA ASN A 31 -6.13 12.28 -10.48
C ASN A 31 -5.30 11.27 -9.67
N GLY A 32 -5.78 10.04 -9.49
CA GLY A 32 -5.04 8.96 -8.85
C GLY A 32 -3.93 8.41 -9.77
N PRO A 33 -2.93 7.72 -9.23
CA PRO A 33 -1.89 7.07 -10.03
C PRO A 33 -2.51 6.07 -11.00
N GLU A 34 -2.03 6.05 -12.24
CA GLU A 34 -2.47 5.08 -13.27
C GLU A 34 -2.17 3.63 -12.85
N ILE A 35 -1.11 3.44 -12.06
CA ILE A 35 -0.68 2.15 -11.50
C ILE A 35 -0.39 2.35 -10.01
N GLY A 36 -0.89 1.46 -9.16
CA GLY A 36 -0.65 1.54 -7.72
C GLY A 36 -1.81 1.04 -6.89
N ILE A 37 -1.80 1.37 -5.61
CA ILE A 37 -2.89 1.08 -4.70
C ILE A 37 -3.34 2.39 -4.05
N ILE A 38 -4.62 2.70 -4.23
CA ILE A 38 -5.29 3.77 -3.49
C ILE A 38 -5.99 3.11 -2.33
N GLU A 39 -5.42 3.23 -1.13
CA GLU A 39 -5.97 2.57 0.05
C GLU A 39 -7.40 3.00 0.33
N ARG A 40 -8.30 2.03 0.40
CA ARG A 40 -9.75 2.15 0.63
C ARG A 40 -10.08 1.75 2.07
N LEU A 41 -9.37 2.29 3.04
CA LEU A 41 -9.60 2.00 4.45
C LEU A 41 -11.03 2.38 4.86
N ASP A 42 -11.65 1.54 5.69
CA ASP A 42 -13.03 1.66 6.15
C ASP A 42 -14.10 1.41 5.07
N GLU A 43 -13.73 1.18 3.81
CA GLU A 43 -14.64 0.75 2.77
C GLU A 43 -14.87 -0.77 2.84
N TYR A 44 -15.88 -1.27 2.13
CA TYR A 44 -16.29 -2.67 2.18
C TYR A 44 -16.16 -3.33 0.82
N ILE A 45 -15.83 -4.62 0.82
CA ILE A 45 -15.89 -5.45 -0.39
C ILE A 45 -17.35 -5.57 -0.84
N PRO A 46 -17.67 -5.44 -2.14
CA PRO A 46 -19.01 -5.70 -2.67
C PRO A 46 -19.47 -7.13 -2.39
N ARG A 47 -20.75 -7.30 -2.10
CA ARG A 47 -21.32 -8.62 -1.80
C ARG A 47 -21.48 -9.53 -3.03
N GLU A 48 -21.48 -8.95 -4.22
CA GLU A 48 -21.75 -9.67 -5.48
C GLU A 48 -20.45 -10.07 -6.22
N VAL A 49 -19.37 -10.37 -5.50
CA VAL A 49 -18.12 -10.84 -6.11
C VAL A 49 -18.08 -12.36 -6.09
N VAL A 50 -17.99 -12.95 -7.28
CA VAL A 50 -17.83 -14.39 -7.45
C VAL A 50 -16.44 -14.69 -7.98
N ILE A 51 -15.77 -15.63 -7.32
CA ILE A 51 -14.45 -16.14 -7.72
C ILE A 51 -14.55 -17.63 -8.01
N ILE A 52 -13.57 -18.21 -8.67
CA ILE A 52 -13.55 -19.60 -9.10
C ILE A 52 -12.42 -20.32 -8.39
N ASP A 53 -12.74 -21.40 -7.68
CA ASP A 53 -11.75 -22.19 -6.95
C ASP A 53 -10.86 -23.04 -7.88
N VAL A 54 -9.91 -23.76 -7.30
CA VAL A 54 -8.97 -24.63 -8.03
C VAL A 54 -9.66 -25.84 -8.68
N ASP A 55 -10.88 -26.18 -8.32
CA ASP A 55 -11.68 -27.26 -8.88
C ASP A 55 -12.67 -26.77 -9.94
N GLY A 56 -12.72 -25.46 -10.19
CA GLY A 56 -13.56 -24.80 -11.18
C GLY A 56 -14.97 -24.45 -10.67
N ASN A 57 -15.20 -24.53 -9.36
CA ASN A 57 -16.48 -24.17 -8.79
C ASN A 57 -16.57 -22.66 -8.53
N PRO A 58 -17.71 -22.04 -8.81
CA PRO A 58 -17.96 -20.65 -8.43
C PRO A 58 -18.16 -20.56 -6.92
N VAL A 59 -17.50 -19.60 -6.28
CA VAL A 59 -17.56 -19.34 -4.85
C VAL A 59 -17.89 -17.87 -4.63
N ASP A 60 -18.84 -17.58 -3.77
CA ASP A 60 -19.11 -16.23 -3.32
C ASP A 60 -17.92 -15.76 -2.42
N PHE A 61 -17.20 -14.73 -2.87
CA PHE A 61 -16.06 -14.20 -2.14
C PHE A 61 -16.41 -13.81 -0.69
N TYR A 62 -17.60 -13.23 -0.51
CA TYR A 62 -18.04 -12.78 0.81
C TYR A 62 -18.29 -13.94 1.77
N SER A 63 -18.70 -15.11 1.25
CA SER A 63 -18.91 -16.31 2.07
C SER A 63 -17.64 -16.90 2.68
N LEU A 64 -16.47 -16.52 2.14
CA LEU A 64 -15.16 -16.93 2.67
C LEU A 64 -14.69 -16.05 3.84
N LEU A 65 -15.34 -14.91 4.09
CA LEU A 65 -14.90 -13.95 5.10
C LEU A 65 -15.44 -14.31 6.49
N ASP A 66 -15.00 -15.42 7.05
CA ASP A 66 -15.38 -15.88 8.40
C ASP A 66 -14.36 -15.52 9.50
N LYS A 67 -13.22 -14.98 9.11
CA LYS A 67 -12.10 -14.56 9.97
C LYS A 67 -11.28 -13.46 9.30
N PRO A 68 -10.32 -12.82 10.01
CA PRO A 68 -9.39 -11.89 9.38
C PRO A 68 -8.77 -12.49 8.13
N THR A 69 -8.97 -11.83 7.00
CA THR A 69 -8.59 -12.33 5.68
C THR A 69 -7.53 -11.42 5.06
N VAL A 70 -6.46 -12.02 4.57
CA VAL A 70 -5.46 -11.37 3.74
C VAL A 70 -5.79 -11.64 2.28
N LEU A 71 -6.19 -10.61 1.54
CA LEU A 71 -6.35 -10.68 0.10
C LEU A 71 -5.02 -10.36 -0.59
N ALA A 72 -4.57 -11.25 -1.45
CA ALA A 72 -3.40 -11.10 -2.31
C ALA A 72 -3.83 -11.12 -3.78
N LEU A 73 -3.67 -9.98 -4.47
CA LEU A 73 -3.95 -9.87 -5.90
C LEU A 73 -2.66 -10.10 -6.70
N VAL A 74 -2.67 -11.11 -7.55
CA VAL A 74 -1.53 -11.54 -8.37
C VAL A 74 -2.00 -11.88 -9.78
N TYR A 75 -1.07 -12.18 -10.70
CA TYR A 75 -1.37 -13.07 -11.82
C TYR A 75 -0.32 -14.17 -11.86
N TYR A 76 -0.74 -15.40 -12.10
CA TYR A 76 0.06 -16.59 -11.84
C TYR A 76 1.21 -16.79 -12.83
N ARG A 77 1.10 -16.23 -14.03
CA ARG A 77 2.15 -16.25 -15.06
C ARG A 77 3.13 -15.10 -14.97
N CYS A 78 3.04 -14.28 -13.91
CA CYS A 78 3.89 -13.10 -13.76
C CYS A 78 5.38 -13.44 -13.82
N PRO A 79 6.14 -12.87 -14.75
CA PRO A 79 7.59 -13.09 -14.81
C PRO A 79 8.37 -12.24 -13.80
N GLY A 80 7.68 -11.39 -13.04
CA GLY A 80 8.29 -10.35 -12.21
C GLY A 80 7.90 -10.41 -10.72
N ILE A 81 7.20 -9.39 -10.26
CA ILE A 81 7.02 -9.10 -8.83
C ILE A 81 6.06 -10.04 -8.08
N CYS A 82 5.14 -10.74 -8.77
CA CYS A 82 4.18 -11.63 -8.10
C CYS A 82 4.85 -12.80 -7.38
N SER A 83 5.88 -13.41 -8.01
CA SER A 83 6.61 -14.52 -7.39
C SER A 83 7.31 -14.11 -6.09
N PRO A 84 8.14 -13.06 -6.01
CA PRO A 84 8.72 -12.62 -4.74
C PRO A 84 7.66 -12.14 -3.73
N PHE A 85 6.53 -11.60 -4.18
CA PHE A 85 5.42 -11.22 -3.30
C PHE A 85 4.78 -12.44 -2.63
N THR A 86 4.37 -13.44 -3.42
CA THR A 86 3.74 -14.67 -2.90
C THR A 86 4.74 -15.49 -2.06
N GLN A 87 6.02 -15.49 -2.45
CA GLN A 87 7.11 -16.04 -1.64
C GLN A 87 7.22 -15.34 -0.28
N GLY A 88 7.12 -14.01 -0.25
CA GLY A 88 7.15 -13.23 1.00
C GLY A 88 5.97 -13.55 1.91
N ILE A 89 4.80 -13.86 1.35
CA ILE A 89 3.64 -14.35 2.10
C ILE A 89 3.96 -15.72 2.72
N ALA A 90 4.47 -16.69 1.94
CA ALA A 90 4.85 -18.01 2.44
C ALA A 90 5.92 -17.92 3.56
N ASP A 91 6.88 -17.00 3.39
CA ASP A 91 7.96 -16.79 4.37
C ASP A 91 7.43 -16.17 5.67
N VAL A 92 6.58 -15.15 5.62
CA VAL A 92 6.01 -14.55 6.84
C VAL A 92 5.06 -15.51 7.55
N ILE A 93 4.27 -16.32 6.82
CA ILE A 93 3.46 -17.39 7.40
C ILE A 93 4.35 -18.40 8.14
N SER A 94 5.48 -18.79 7.54
CA SER A 94 6.42 -19.75 8.15
C SER A 94 7.06 -19.22 9.44
N ARG A 95 7.29 -17.91 9.54
CA ARG A 95 8.00 -17.26 10.66
C ARG A 95 7.09 -16.75 11.77
N THR A 96 5.80 -16.49 11.48
CA THR A 96 4.85 -15.99 12.50
C THR A 96 4.47 -17.09 13.49
N ASP A 97 4.16 -16.70 14.73
CA ASP A 97 3.56 -17.56 15.77
C ASP A 97 2.04 -17.75 15.59
N MET A 98 1.41 -16.98 14.69
CA MET A 98 -0.01 -17.12 14.37
C MET A 98 -0.27 -18.35 13.51
N VAL A 99 -1.45 -18.93 13.66
CA VAL A 99 -1.88 -20.16 12.97
C VAL A 99 -2.82 -19.78 11.84
N ILE A 100 -2.31 -19.92 10.59
CA ILE A 100 -3.14 -19.75 9.41
C ILE A 100 -4.25 -20.80 9.36
N GLY A 101 -5.45 -20.41 8.94
CA GLY A 101 -6.66 -21.25 9.04
C GLY A 101 -7.44 -21.06 10.35
N GLN A 102 -6.77 -20.62 11.44
CA GLN A 102 -7.39 -20.36 12.74
C GLN A 102 -7.44 -18.86 13.06
N ASP A 103 -6.28 -18.21 13.18
CA ASP A 103 -6.17 -16.79 13.54
C ASP A 103 -6.48 -15.87 12.36
N PHE A 104 -6.14 -16.30 11.17
CA PHE A 104 -6.38 -15.59 9.90
C PHE A 104 -6.33 -16.57 8.73
N GLN A 105 -6.74 -16.09 7.57
CA GLN A 105 -6.60 -16.81 6.30
C GLN A 105 -6.00 -15.94 5.22
N VAL A 106 -5.53 -16.56 4.13
CA VAL A 106 -5.04 -15.88 2.94
C VAL A 106 -5.87 -16.33 1.74
N ILE A 107 -6.38 -15.38 0.99
CA ILE A 107 -7.09 -15.58 -0.29
C ILE A 107 -6.24 -14.93 -1.37
N THR A 108 -5.71 -15.75 -2.27
CA THR A 108 -4.96 -15.27 -3.45
C THR A 108 -5.86 -15.35 -4.67
N VAL A 109 -6.07 -14.23 -5.35
CA VAL A 109 -6.91 -14.15 -6.56
C VAL A 109 -6.08 -13.65 -7.73
N SER A 110 -6.15 -14.37 -8.87
CA SER A 110 -5.58 -13.83 -10.09
C SER A 110 -6.44 -12.70 -10.64
N PHE A 111 -5.81 -11.59 -10.99
CA PHE A 111 -6.45 -10.49 -11.72
C PHE A 111 -6.28 -10.57 -13.24
N ASP A 112 -5.71 -11.66 -13.77
CA ASP A 112 -5.69 -11.95 -15.22
C ASP A 112 -6.86 -12.85 -15.60
N PRO A 113 -7.88 -12.35 -16.31
CA PRO A 113 -9.06 -13.15 -16.68
C PRO A 113 -8.76 -14.29 -17.66
N ARG A 114 -7.55 -14.35 -18.20
CA ARG A 114 -7.08 -15.42 -19.10
C ARG A 114 -6.57 -16.65 -18.34
N GLU A 115 -6.39 -16.53 -17.03
CA GLU A 115 -5.89 -17.62 -16.19
C GLU A 115 -7.03 -18.52 -15.70
N GLY A 116 -6.78 -19.81 -15.66
CA GLY A 116 -7.77 -20.82 -15.26
C GLY A 116 -7.44 -21.51 -13.94
N PRO A 117 -8.39 -22.31 -13.41
CA PRO A 117 -8.27 -23.03 -12.13
C PRO A 117 -7.02 -23.94 -12.04
N GLU A 118 -6.60 -24.56 -13.15
CA GLU A 118 -5.41 -25.42 -13.21
C GLU A 118 -4.14 -24.65 -12.81
N LEU A 119 -4.05 -23.39 -13.23
CA LEU A 119 -2.90 -22.55 -12.89
C LEU A 119 -2.94 -22.10 -11.43
N ALA A 120 -4.14 -21.81 -10.92
CA ALA A 120 -4.35 -21.54 -9.51
C ALA A 120 -3.94 -22.74 -8.64
N ARG A 121 -4.34 -23.96 -9.04
CA ARG A 121 -3.97 -25.22 -8.37
C ARG A 121 -2.45 -25.43 -8.36
N THR A 122 -1.81 -25.20 -9.49
CA THR A 122 -0.34 -25.32 -9.61
C THR A 122 0.37 -24.34 -8.67
N ASN A 123 -0.06 -23.08 -8.65
CA ASN A 123 0.51 -22.07 -7.79
C ASN A 123 0.25 -22.37 -6.30
N ARG A 124 -0.98 -22.79 -5.93
CA ARG A 124 -1.29 -23.23 -4.58
C ARG A 124 -0.28 -24.31 -4.12
N ASN A 125 -0.11 -25.37 -4.90
CA ASN A 125 0.78 -26.46 -4.53
C ASN A 125 2.22 -25.98 -4.37
N ASN A 126 2.72 -25.16 -5.31
CA ASN A 126 4.07 -24.61 -5.27
C ASN A 126 4.33 -23.78 -4.00
N TYR A 127 3.39 -22.91 -3.60
CA TYR A 127 3.59 -22.05 -2.44
C TYR A 127 3.29 -22.75 -1.10
N HIS A 128 2.34 -23.69 -1.07
CA HIS A 128 2.13 -24.52 0.12
C HIS A 128 3.39 -25.32 0.47
N HIS A 129 4.10 -25.89 -0.52
CA HIS A 129 5.38 -26.58 -0.29
C HIS A 129 6.51 -25.71 0.26
N GLN A 130 6.36 -24.38 0.17
CA GLN A 130 7.37 -23.44 0.68
C GLN A 130 7.16 -23.09 2.16
N ILE A 131 5.98 -23.36 2.71
CA ILE A 131 5.70 -23.13 4.14
C ILE A 131 6.47 -24.16 4.95
N LYS A 132 7.30 -23.68 5.88
CA LYS A 132 8.25 -24.50 6.66
C LYS A 132 7.70 -24.99 8.01
N LYS A 133 6.42 -24.80 8.26
CA LYS A 133 5.73 -25.30 9.46
C LYS A 133 4.46 -26.05 9.05
N GLU A 134 3.95 -26.85 9.97
CA GLU A 134 2.63 -27.45 9.80
C GLU A 134 1.55 -26.36 9.77
N PHE A 135 0.62 -26.45 8.83
CA PHE A 135 -0.47 -25.50 8.65
C PHE A 135 -1.68 -26.19 8.03
N ASP A 136 -2.85 -25.57 8.18
CA ASP A 136 -4.07 -25.97 7.51
C ASP A 136 -4.02 -25.49 6.04
N PRO A 137 -4.02 -26.40 5.04
CA PRO A 137 -4.03 -26.01 3.63
C PRO A 137 -5.19 -25.11 3.22
N ASP A 138 -6.35 -25.25 3.88
CA ASP A 138 -7.53 -24.43 3.63
C ASP A 138 -7.37 -22.99 4.18
N GLY A 139 -6.38 -22.75 5.01
CA GLY A 139 -6.02 -21.42 5.48
C GLY A 139 -5.39 -20.53 4.40
N TRP A 140 -4.87 -21.09 3.30
CA TRP A 140 -4.38 -20.33 2.15
C TRP A 140 -4.94 -20.87 0.84
N GLN A 141 -5.93 -20.17 0.30
CA GLN A 141 -6.66 -20.58 -0.88
C GLN A 141 -6.30 -19.73 -2.11
N PHE A 142 -6.43 -20.34 -3.30
CA PHE A 142 -6.06 -19.74 -4.58
C PHE A 142 -7.25 -19.80 -5.54
N PHE A 143 -7.51 -18.66 -6.21
CA PHE A 143 -8.70 -18.48 -7.05
C PHE A 143 -8.33 -17.76 -8.36
N VAL A 144 -9.21 -17.90 -9.34
CA VAL A 144 -9.29 -17.06 -10.52
C VAL A 144 -10.67 -16.40 -10.58
N ALA A 145 -10.85 -15.43 -11.46
CA ALA A 145 -12.15 -14.82 -11.68
C ALA A 145 -12.29 -14.32 -13.12
N ASP A 146 -13.50 -14.05 -13.55
CA ASP A 146 -13.77 -13.37 -14.81
C ASP A 146 -13.47 -11.85 -14.73
N SER A 147 -13.46 -11.20 -15.89
CA SER A 147 -13.13 -9.77 -16.00
C SER A 147 -14.06 -8.87 -15.17
N GLU A 148 -15.35 -9.22 -15.04
CA GLU A 148 -16.32 -8.43 -14.30
C GLU A 148 -16.01 -8.49 -12.79
N ASN A 149 -15.83 -9.69 -12.26
CA ASN A 149 -15.54 -9.90 -10.84
C ASN A 149 -14.15 -9.40 -10.45
N ILE A 150 -13.15 -9.55 -11.34
CA ILE A 150 -11.82 -8.91 -11.17
C ILE A 150 -11.99 -7.40 -11.06
N GLY A 151 -12.75 -6.77 -11.96
CA GLY A 151 -13.02 -5.35 -11.93
C GLY A 151 -13.63 -4.88 -10.60
N LYS A 152 -14.71 -5.56 -10.15
CA LYS A 152 -15.36 -5.28 -8.86
C LYS A 152 -14.37 -5.37 -7.68
N LEU A 153 -13.58 -6.44 -7.64
CA LEU A 153 -12.66 -6.69 -6.53
C LEU A 153 -11.49 -5.69 -6.51
N THR A 154 -10.87 -5.44 -7.67
CA THR A 154 -9.74 -4.52 -7.78
C THR A 154 -10.14 -3.06 -7.53
N GLU A 155 -11.32 -2.64 -8.00
CA GLU A 155 -11.86 -1.31 -7.71
C GLU A 155 -12.15 -1.13 -6.22
N ALA A 156 -12.80 -2.11 -5.59
CA ALA A 156 -13.14 -2.06 -4.17
C ALA A 156 -11.91 -1.88 -3.27
N VAL A 157 -10.81 -2.53 -3.61
CA VAL A 157 -9.55 -2.42 -2.83
C VAL A 157 -8.59 -1.37 -3.38
N GLY A 158 -9.01 -0.59 -4.38
CA GLY A 158 -8.22 0.46 -4.98
C GLY A 158 -6.94 -0.03 -5.68
N PHE A 159 -6.94 -1.28 -6.15
CA PHE A 159 -5.81 -1.88 -6.87
C PHE A 159 -5.86 -1.49 -8.34
N ARG A 160 -4.87 -0.72 -8.80
CA ARG A 160 -4.75 -0.23 -10.17
C ARG A 160 -3.58 -0.88 -10.87
N TYR A 161 -3.85 -1.43 -12.04
CA TYR A 161 -2.88 -2.08 -12.90
C TYR A 161 -3.13 -1.71 -14.36
N LYS A 162 -2.09 -1.83 -15.18
CA LYS A 162 -2.15 -1.53 -16.62
C LYS A 162 -1.63 -2.70 -17.41
N GLN A 163 -2.42 -3.16 -18.37
CA GLN A 163 -1.97 -4.18 -19.31
C GLN A 163 -0.93 -3.58 -20.29
N THR A 164 0.18 -4.29 -20.48
CA THR A 164 1.25 -3.94 -21.41
C THR A 164 1.62 -5.16 -22.24
N GLY A 165 1.02 -5.26 -23.42
CA GLY A 165 1.14 -6.47 -24.23
C GLY A 165 0.47 -7.67 -23.58
N PHE A 166 1.25 -8.71 -23.29
CA PHE A 166 0.76 -9.92 -22.61
C PHE A 166 0.89 -9.84 -21.09
N ASP A 167 1.63 -8.86 -20.57
CA ASP A 167 1.93 -8.67 -19.15
C ASP A 167 1.15 -7.51 -18.54
N TYR A 168 1.29 -7.34 -17.23
CA TYR A 168 0.67 -6.24 -16.49
C TYR A 168 1.70 -5.50 -15.67
N LEU A 169 1.62 -4.18 -15.70
CA LEU A 169 2.30 -3.31 -14.73
C LEU A 169 1.39 -3.14 -13.51
N HIS A 170 1.90 -3.50 -12.35
CA HIS A 170 1.16 -3.44 -11.08
C HIS A 170 2.11 -3.33 -9.88
N THR A 171 1.57 -2.99 -8.74
CA THR A 171 2.25 -3.05 -7.43
C THR A 171 1.77 -4.27 -6.64
N THR A 172 2.29 -4.46 -5.43
CA THR A 172 1.89 -5.57 -4.56
C THR A 172 1.60 -5.08 -3.14
N ALA A 173 0.55 -5.60 -2.54
CA ALA A 173 0.27 -5.47 -1.12
C ALA A 173 -0.58 -6.63 -0.61
N MET A 174 -0.37 -7.01 0.65
CA MET A 174 -1.37 -7.75 1.41
C MET A 174 -2.46 -6.77 1.86
N ILE A 175 -3.71 -7.09 1.52
CA ILE A 175 -4.88 -6.27 1.84
C ILE A 175 -5.67 -7.02 2.91
N PHE A 176 -5.87 -6.38 4.05
CA PHE A 176 -6.54 -7.00 5.19
C PHE A 176 -8.01 -6.65 5.21
N ILE A 177 -8.85 -7.67 5.33
CA ILE A 177 -10.31 -7.59 5.28
C ILE A 177 -10.88 -8.30 6.51
N SER A 178 -11.77 -7.63 7.23
CA SER A 178 -12.45 -8.22 8.39
C SER A 178 -13.48 -9.29 7.96
N ASP A 179 -14.00 -10.04 8.91
CA ASP A 179 -15.11 -10.99 8.76
C ASP A 179 -16.40 -10.33 8.23
N GLN A 180 -16.53 -9.03 8.36
CA GLN A 180 -17.64 -8.24 7.81
C GLN A 180 -17.35 -7.63 6.44
N GLY A 181 -16.23 -7.97 5.82
CA GLY A 181 -15.83 -7.46 4.51
C GLY A 181 -15.23 -6.05 4.53
N LYS A 182 -14.92 -5.49 5.71
CA LYS A 182 -14.33 -4.18 5.85
C LYS A 182 -12.83 -4.20 5.59
N ILE A 183 -12.34 -3.30 4.75
CA ILE A 183 -10.91 -3.13 4.46
C ILE A 183 -10.25 -2.36 5.61
N THR A 184 -9.28 -2.97 6.25
CA THR A 184 -8.71 -2.46 7.50
C THR A 184 -7.26 -2.02 7.38
N ARG A 185 -6.46 -2.66 6.50
CA ARG A 185 -5.04 -2.36 6.39
C ARG A 185 -4.44 -2.81 5.06
N TYR A 186 -3.32 -2.19 4.69
CA TYR A 186 -2.47 -2.60 3.59
C TYR A 186 -1.03 -2.76 4.06
N LEU A 187 -0.36 -3.86 3.69
CA LEU A 187 1.08 -4.03 3.85
C LEU A 187 1.70 -4.13 2.46
N HIS A 188 2.40 -3.08 2.06
CA HIS A 188 3.00 -2.96 0.73
C HIS A 188 4.35 -3.69 0.62
N GLY A 189 4.67 -4.14 -0.59
CA GLY A 189 5.96 -4.73 -0.95
C GLY A 189 5.94 -6.25 -1.01
N THR A 190 7.14 -6.84 -0.94
CA THR A 190 7.37 -8.28 -1.11
C THR A 190 8.03 -8.94 0.10
N TYR A 191 8.43 -8.16 1.09
CA TYR A 191 9.02 -8.64 2.34
C TYR A 191 8.20 -8.13 3.52
N PHE A 192 7.82 -9.04 4.41
CA PHE A 192 6.91 -8.73 5.52
C PHE A 192 7.53 -9.12 6.85
N LEU A 193 7.40 -8.22 7.83
CA LEU A 193 7.77 -8.51 9.20
C LEU A 193 6.62 -9.26 9.90
N THR A 194 6.96 -10.24 10.74
CA THR A 194 5.97 -11.01 11.50
C THR A 194 5.15 -10.12 12.44
N ILE A 195 5.77 -9.08 12.99
CA ILE A 195 5.09 -8.13 13.86
C ILE A 195 4.04 -7.30 13.09
N ASP A 196 4.32 -6.90 11.85
CA ASP A 196 3.38 -6.13 11.04
C ASP A 196 2.18 -6.99 10.64
N LEU A 197 2.41 -8.25 10.24
CA LEU A 197 1.35 -9.21 9.99
C LEU A 197 0.48 -9.40 11.23
N LYS A 198 1.10 -9.66 12.39
CA LYS A 198 0.39 -9.91 13.64
C LYS A 198 -0.48 -8.72 14.07
N MET A 199 0.07 -7.51 14.01
CA MET A 199 -0.67 -6.29 14.31
C MET A 199 -1.83 -6.07 13.35
N ALA A 200 -1.60 -6.27 12.05
CA ALA A 200 -2.63 -6.13 11.04
C ALA A 200 -3.78 -7.15 11.25
N VAL A 201 -3.47 -8.40 11.54
CA VAL A 201 -4.49 -9.44 11.82
C VAL A 201 -5.29 -9.10 13.08
N ILE A 202 -4.62 -8.69 14.19
CA ILE A 202 -5.31 -8.32 15.44
C ILE A 202 -6.23 -7.11 15.23
N GLU A 203 -5.77 -6.07 14.54
CA GLU A 203 -6.59 -4.89 14.23
C GLU A 203 -7.79 -5.26 13.34
N THR A 204 -7.56 -6.12 12.34
CA THR A 204 -8.59 -6.61 11.42
C THR A 204 -9.65 -7.42 12.16
N ALA A 205 -9.26 -8.31 13.09
CA ALA A 205 -10.19 -9.06 13.94
C ALA A 205 -11.08 -8.16 14.80
N GLN A 206 -10.61 -6.96 15.13
CA GLN A 206 -11.37 -5.95 15.89
C GLN A 206 -12.15 -4.99 14.97
N GLY A 207 -12.12 -5.18 13.66
CA GLY A 207 -12.69 -4.25 12.68
C GLY A 207 -12.08 -2.84 12.72
N LYS A 208 -10.88 -2.70 13.28
CA LYS A 208 -10.17 -1.43 13.38
C LYS A 208 -9.28 -1.24 12.16
N SER A 209 -9.40 -0.09 11.51
CA SER A 209 -8.51 0.34 10.46
C SER A 209 -7.38 1.18 11.03
N GLY A 210 -6.17 0.88 10.60
CA GLY A 210 -4.97 1.61 10.98
C GLY A 210 -4.27 2.17 9.74
N PRO A 211 -3.58 3.34 9.85
CA PRO A 211 -2.77 3.84 8.75
C PRO A 211 -1.67 2.83 8.45
N SER A 212 -1.53 2.46 7.17
CA SER A 212 -0.39 1.66 6.75
C SER A 212 0.89 2.42 7.11
N PHE A 213 1.85 1.74 7.74
CA PHE A 213 3.14 2.36 8.10
C PHE A 213 3.83 2.99 6.88
N SER A 214 3.51 2.48 5.70
CA SER A 214 3.94 3.03 4.41
C SER A 214 3.50 4.48 4.15
N ARG A 215 2.42 4.99 4.77
CA ARG A 215 2.01 6.40 4.59
C ARG A 215 3.06 7.38 5.10
N VAL A 216 3.72 7.07 6.20
CA VAL A 216 4.83 7.88 6.73
C VAL A 216 6.04 7.77 5.81
N LEU A 217 6.34 6.56 5.33
CA LEU A 217 7.43 6.35 4.36
C LEU A 217 7.09 6.94 2.99
N ALA A 218 5.85 6.78 2.49
CA ALA A 218 5.41 7.36 1.21
C ALA A 218 5.44 8.90 1.21
N PHE A 219 5.35 9.54 2.38
CA PHE A 219 5.56 10.98 2.47
C PHE A 219 7.03 11.37 2.22
N CYS A 220 7.98 10.54 2.69
CA CYS A 220 9.42 10.77 2.54
C CYS A 220 9.99 10.18 1.25
N TYR A 221 9.34 9.17 0.66
CA TYR A 221 9.78 8.48 -0.54
C TYR A 221 8.74 8.67 -1.65
N SER A 222 9.21 8.86 -2.88
CA SER A 222 8.37 8.82 -4.08
C SER A 222 8.71 7.56 -4.86
N TYR A 223 7.68 6.86 -5.36
CA TYR A 223 7.89 5.75 -6.26
C TYR A 223 8.34 6.27 -7.63
N ASP A 224 9.47 5.77 -8.12
CA ASP A 224 9.96 6.00 -9.47
C ASP A 224 9.50 4.85 -10.38
N PRO A 225 8.52 5.07 -11.28
CA PRO A 225 8.03 4.04 -12.17
C PRO A 225 9.08 3.55 -13.19
N ALA A 226 10.03 4.42 -13.55
CA ALA A 226 11.07 4.10 -14.52
C ALA A 226 12.15 3.19 -13.92
N GLY A 227 12.50 3.40 -12.64
CA GLY A 227 13.46 2.60 -11.91
C GLY A 227 12.86 1.46 -11.09
N GLN A 228 11.52 1.34 -11.03
CA GLN A 228 10.79 0.35 -10.22
C GLN A 228 11.24 0.33 -8.74
N GLN A 229 11.63 1.48 -8.19
CA GLN A 229 12.13 1.60 -6.83
C GLN A 229 11.62 2.86 -6.13
N TYR A 230 11.62 2.82 -4.80
CA TYR A 230 11.31 3.99 -3.99
C TYR A 230 12.55 4.88 -3.88
N VAL A 231 12.44 6.12 -4.35
CA VAL A 231 13.50 7.14 -4.22
C VAL A 231 13.13 8.15 -3.15
N LEU A 232 14.12 8.58 -2.40
CA LEU A 232 13.98 9.57 -1.34
C LEU A 232 13.57 10.92 -1.93
N ASN A 233 12.43 11.46 -1.49
CA ASN A 233 11.98 12.78 -1.94
C ASN A 233 12.72 13.88 -1.15
N VAL A 234 13.94 14.18 -1.59
CA VAL A 234 14.84 15.16 -0.94
C VAL A 234 14.18 16.53 -0.81
N THR A 235 13.34 16.92 -1.76
CA THR A 235 12.64 18.22 -1.75
C THR A 235 11.65 18.32 -0.58
N LYS A 236 10.86 17.26 -0.31
CA LYS A 236 9.91 17.26 0.80
C LYS A 236 10.62 17.24 2.15
N ILE A 237 11.67 16.42 2.27
CA ILE A 237 12.46 16.31 3.51
C ILE A 237 13.19 17.63 3.78
N GLY A 238 13.82 18.22 2.76
CA GLY A 238 14.47 19.51 2.85
C GLY A 238 13.52 20.63 3.26
N GLY A 239 12.31 20.66 2.65
CA GLY A 239 11.26 21.62 3.01
C GLY A 239 10.83 21.52 4.48
N MET A 240 10.63 20.31 5.00
CA MET A 240 10.28 20.11 6.42
C MET A 240 11.38 20.56 7.36
N LEU A 241 12.64 20.26 7.05
CA LEU A 241 13.79 20.69 7.85
C LEU A 241 13.87 22.23 7.91
N ILE A 242 13.71 22.91 6.78
CA ILE A 242 13.72 24.39 6.72
C ILE A 242 12.58 24.95 7.59
N LEU A 243 11.36 24.42 7.48
CA LEU A 243 10.22 24.87 8.30
C LEU A 243 10.46 24.63 9.79
N PHE A 244 11.04 23.49 10.17
CA PHE A 244 11.37 23.18 11.54
C PHE A 244 12.40 24.16 12.11
N PHE A 245 13.48 24.45 11.38
CA PHE A 245 14.49 25.44 11.80
C PHE A 245 13.91 26.84 11.88
N ALA A 246 13.09 27.25 10.89
CA ALA A 246 12.42 28.55 10.92
C ALA A 246 11.49 28.70 12.13
N ALA A 247 10.71 27.68 12.45
CA ALA A 247 9.82 27.67 13.61
C ALA A 247 10.62 27.72 14.93
N THR A 248 11.74 26.99 15.01
CA THR A 248 12.63 27.00 16.19
C THR A 248 13.24 28.38 16.40
N ILE A 249 13.76 29.02 15.34
CA ILE A 249 14.30 30.39 15.41
C ILE A 249 13.24 31.37 15.85
N LEU A 250 12.01 31.28 15.28
CA LEU A 250 10.90 32.15 15.64
C LEU A 250 10.55 31.99 17.13
N LEU A 251 10.48 30.76 17.62
CA LEU A 251 10.19 30.43 19.01
C LEU A 251 11.24 31.06 19.96
N VAL A 252 12.53 30.90 19.62
CA VAL A 252 13.64 31.50 20.39
C VAL A 252 13.54 33.01 20.41
N LEU A 253 13.24 33.64 19.26
CA LEU A 253 13.07 35.11 19.19
C LEU A 253 11.89 35.61 20.03
N ILE A 254 10.78 34.86 20.08
CA ILE A 254 9.62 35.20 20.92
C ILE A 254 9.97 35.11 22.39
N ILE A 255 10.68 34.04 22.81
CA ILE A 255 11.06 33.82 24.22
C ILE A 255 12.12 34.82 24.68
N THR A 256 13.06 35.18 23.80
CA THR A 256 14.18 36.09 24.13
C THR A 256 13.81 37.56 23.94
N ARG A 257 12.58 37.89 23.50
CA ARG A 257 12.13 39.27 23.27
C ARG A 257 12.16 40.04 24.60
N PRO A 258 12.96 41.10 24.74
CA PRO A 258 13.02 41.86 25.98
C PRO A 258 11.68 42.55 26.22
N ARG A 259 11.10 42.36 27.42
CA ARG A 259 9.94 43.10 27.86
C ARG A 259 10.28 44.59 27.89
N LYS A 260 9.63 45.41 27.05
CA LYS A 260 9.71 46.86 27.18
C LYS A 260 9.19 47.22 28.56
N GLN A 261 10.05 47.72 29.46
CA GLN A 261 9.62 48.39 30.65
C GLN A 261 8.95 49.72 30.24
N THR A 262 7.66 49.82 30.41
CA THR A 262 6.94 51.08 30.43
C THR A 262 7.30 51.81 31.68
N SER A 263 8.25 52.79 31.62
CA SER A 263 8.46 53.76 32.69
C SER A 263 7.30 54.75 32.68
N SER A 264 6.58 54.77 33.78
CA SER A 264 5.64 55.86 34.16
C SER A 264 6.43 57.12 34.46
#